data_92cae4c8ce04ef020c764fd74f8752b4
#
_entry.id   92cae4c8ce04ef020c764fd74f8752b4
#
_cell.length_a   1.000
_cell.length_b   1.000
_cell.length_c   1.000
_cell.angle_alpha   90.00
_cell.angle_beta   90.00
_cell.angle_gamma   90.00
#
_symmetry.space_group_name_H-M   'P 1'
#
loop_
_entity.id
_entity.type
_entity.pdbx_description
1 polymer ?
#
loop_
_entity_poly.entity_id
_entity_poly.type
_entity_poly.pdbx_seq_one_letter_code
_entity_poly.pdbx_strand_id
1 'polypeptide(L)'
;MGSEMCIRDRLKTGFVNERFRYYEKLVAELTMMSDMFMRNVLNILECAEYVLRVITENDDLELTEVVVQKDYKNLQGRSAVLDCVAVNGRKEIYDIEVQQEKAGAGPKRLRYHSSIIDAHSLFAGEDFEKLPESKVIFIVDEEVENEVAPILHIKRTVRETGRDYNDKSEIIYINARMKENTDLGRLMHDFHCTKAEDMYSKVLAERVRVLKETQEGVEIMCKEMDKIYNCLLYTSPSPR
;
A
#
# COMPACT_ATOMS: atom_id res chain seq x y z
N MET A 1 14.00 42.16 -25.11
CA MET A 1 13.49 42.63 -23.82
C MET A 1 13.34 41.40 -22.93
N GLY A 2 14.35 41.11 -22.08
CA GLY A 2 14.34 40.03 -21.13
C GLY A 2 13.50 40.45 -19.92
N SER A 3 12.45 39.70 -19.62
CA SER A 3 11.66 39.90 -18.40
C SER A 3 12.55 39.64 -17.19
N GLU A 4 12.86 40.68 -16.44
CA GLU A 4 13.48 40.55 -15.13
C GLU A 4 12.53 39.79 -14.23
N MET A 5 12.84 38.51 -13.97
CA MET A 5 12.13 37.70 -13.00
C MET A 5 12.32 38.31 -11.60
N CYS A 6 11.22 38.65 -10.92
CA CYS A 6 11.22 39.31 -9.62
C CYS A 6 12.11 38.54 -8.61
N ILE A 7 12.84 39.26 -7.78
CA ILE A 7 13.70 38.67 -6.70
C ILE A 7 12.91 37.67 -5.85
N ARG A 8 11.62 37.93 -5.61
CA ARG A 8 10.69 37.04 -4.89
C ARG A 8 10.45 35.72 -5.61
N ASP A 9 10.45 35.72 -6.94
CA ASP A 9 10.28 34.53 -7.77
C ASP A 9 11.59 33.73 -7.87
N ARG A 10 12.74 34.42 -7.89
CA ARG A 10 14.06 33.76 -7.81
C ARG A 10 14.31 33.09 -6.48
N LEU A 11 13.89 33.71 -5.35
CA LEU A 11 13.96 33.10 -4.04
C LEU A 11 13.04 31.87 -3.95
N LYS A 12 11.81 31.95 -4.46
CA LYS A 12 10.89 30.81 -4.52
C LYS A 12 11.44 29.66 -5.36
N THR A 13 12.00 29.95 -6.55
CA THR A 13 12.61 28.91 -7.41
C THR A 13 13.88 28.33 -6.79
N GLY A 14 14.69 29.12 -6.09
CA GLY A 14 15.86 28.64 -5.34
C GLY A 14 15.47 27.66 -4.22
N PHE A 15 14.50 28.02 -3.39
CA PHE A 15 13.97 27.14 -2.31
C PHE A 15 13.32 25.86 -2.85
N VAL A 16 12.59 25.96 -3.96
CA VAL A 16 11.99 24.78 -4.63
C VAL A 16 13.11 23.85 -5.11
N ASN A 17 14.16 24.36 -5.75
CA ASN A 17 15.26 23.54 -6.24
C ASN A 17 16.05 22.86 -5.10
N GLU A 18 16.29 23.53 -3.98
CA GLU A 18 16.96 22.92 -2.81
C GLU A 18 16.09 21.81 -2.19
N ARG A 19 14.78 22.05 -2.07
CA ARG A 19 13.84 21.06 -1.56
C ARG A 19 13.76 19.83 -2.46
N PHE A 20 13.71 19.99 -3.77
CA PHE A 20 13.70 18.86 -4.71
C PHE A 20 15.00 18.06 -4.66
N ARG A 21 16.17 18.69 -4.53
CA ARG A 21 17.45 17.98 -4.30
C ARG A 21 17.48 17.23 -2.98
N TYR A 22 16.81 17.71 -1.96
CA TYR A 22 16.63 16.97 -0.72
C TYR A 22 15.72 15.75 -0.92
N TYR A 23 14.62 15.91 -1.66
CA TYR A 23 13.72 14.80 -1.98
C TYR A 23 14.41 13.72 -2.81
N GLU A 24 15.23 14.07 -3.79
CA GLU A 24 16.01 13.10 -4.58
C GLU A 24 16.84 12.17 -3.69
N LYS A 25 17.47 12.72 -2.65
CA LYS A 25 18.24 11.93 -1.68
C LYS A 25 17.32 11.03 -0.85
N LEU A 26 16.17 11.52 -0.43
CA LEU A 26 15.20 10.73 0.32
C LEU A 26 14.62 9.61 -0.53
N VAL A 27 14.31 9.87 -1.80
CA VAL A 27 13.79 8.86 -2.74
C VAL A 27 14.76 7.67 -2.87
N ALA A 28 16.06 7.93 -2.89
CA ALA A 28 17.07 6.86 -2.96
C ALA A 28 17.00 5.89 -1.77
N GLU A 29 16.64 6.40 -0.57
CA GLU A 29 16.56 5.61 0.66
C GLU A 29 15.18 4.97 0.91
N LEU A 30 14.14 5.31 0.11
CA LEU A 30 12.83 4.72 0.29
C LEU A 30 12.83 3.23 0.00
N THR A 31 12.02 2.51 0.75
CA THR A 31 11.72 1.09 0.53
C THR A 31 10.22 0.88 0.35
N MET A 32 9.79 -0.29 -0.07
CA MET A 32 8.37 -0.61 -0.16
C MET A 32 7.68 -0.70 1.21
N MET A 33 8.43 -0.63 2.32
CA MET A 33 7.87 -0.44 3.66
C MET A 33 7.38 1.00 3.91
N SER A 34 7.67 1.94 3.01
CA SER A 34 7.00 3.25 2.98
C SER A 34 5.72 3.15 2.16
N ASP A 35 4.56 3.47 2.75
CA ASP A 35 3.25 3.42 2.10
C ASP A 35 3.22 4.22 0.79
N MET A 36 3.81 5.43 0.78
CA MET A 36 3.91 6.26 -0.40
C MET A 36 4.72 5.57 -1.51
N PHE A 37 5.85 4.95 -1.20
CA PHE A 37 6.68 4.27 -2.20
C PHE A 37 6.01 2.99 -2.69
N MET A 38 5.50 2.18 -1.77
CA MET A 38 4.73 0.97 -2.07
C MET A 38 3.59 1.24 -3.04
N ARG A 39 2.77 2.25 -2.78
CA ARG A 39 1.67 2.65 -3.68
C ARG A 39 2.14 2.99 -5.09
N ASN A 40 3.28 3.68 -5.22
CA ASN A 40 3.84 4.01 -6.54
C ASN A 40 4.42 2.78 -7.25
N VAL A 41 4.87 1.75 -6.51
CA VAL A 41 5.27 0.47 -7.09
C VAL A 41 4.04 -0.33 -7.50
N LEU A 42 3.09 -0.53 -6.60
CA LEU A 42 1.90 -1.37 -6.80
C LEU A 42 0.81 -0.72 -7.68
N ASN A 43 0.97 0.55 -8.06
CA ASN A 43 0.10 1.16 -9.08
C ASN A 43 0.27 0.52 -10.48
N ILE A 44 1.29 -0.30 -10.66
CA ILE A 44 1.51 -1.11 -11.86
C ILE A 44 0.89 -2.49 -11.60
N LEU A 45 -0.04 -2.88 -12.48
CA LEU A 45 -0.83 -4.10 -12.34
C LEU A 45 0.03 -5.34 -12.15
N GLU A 46 1.09 -5.49 -12.94
CA GLU A 46 2.02 -6.63 -12.89
C GLU A 46 2.78 -6.70 -11.54
N CYS A 47 3.07 -5.55 -10.93
CA CYS A 47 3.71 -5.51 -9.62
C CYS A 47 2.76 -5.96 -8.50
N ALA A 48 1.52 -5.46 -8.51
CA ALA A 48 0.49 -5.86 -7.55
C ALA A 48 0.13 -7.34 -7.70
N GLU A 49 0.01 -7.81 -8.94
CA GLU A 49 -0.27 -9.20 -9.27
C GLU A 49 0.83 -10.13 -8.76
N TYR A 50 2.10 -9.80 -8.99
CA TYR A 50 3.21 -10.58 -8.46
C TYR A 50 3.16 -10.68 -6.92
N VAL A 51 2.96 -9.54 -6.25
CA VAL A 51 2.86 -9.50 -4.77
C VAL A 51 1.71 -10.38 -4.28
N LEU A 52 0.53 -10.27 -4.89
CA LEU A 52 -0.64 -11.05 -4.49
C LEU A 52 -0.49 -12.54 -4.82
N ARG A 53 0.13 -12.92 -5.92
CA ARG A 53 0.44 -14.32 -6.23
C ARG A 53 1.27 -14.97 -5.13
N VAL A 54 2.31 -14.28 -4.68
CA VAL A 54 3.17 -14.78 -3.59
C VAL A 54 2.41 -14.86 -2.27
N ILE A 55 1.64 -13.84 -1.91
CA ILE A 55 0.91 -13.80 -0.62
C ILE A 55 -0.20 -14.82 -0.57
N THR A 56 -0.92 -15.03 -1.67
CA THR A 56 -2.06 -15.94 -1.74
C THR A 56 -1.70 -17.35 -2.18
N GLU A 57 -0.42 -17.60 -2.49
CA GLU A 57 0.10 -18.87 -3.04
C GLU A 57 -0.70 -19.29 -4.29
N ASN A 58 -1.11 -18.32 -5.12
CA ASN A 58 -1.93 -18.55 -6.31
C ASN A 58 -1.24 -17.97 -7.55
N ASP A 59 -0.50 -18.83 -8.26
CA ASP A 59 0.23 -18.44 -9.47
C ASP A 59 -0.69 -18.08 -10.65
N ASP A 60 -1.94 -18.55 -10.63
CA ASP A 60 -2.94 -18.30 -11.67
C ASP A 60 -3.76 -17.02 -11.40
N LEU A 61 -3.43 -16.25 -10.36
CA LEU A 61 -4.11 -15.00 -10.07
C LEU A 61 -3.85 -13.99 -11.19
N GLU A 62 -4.91 -13.48 -11.78
CA GLU A 62 -4.88 -12.42 -12.79
C GLU A 62 -5.72 -11.24 -12.32
N LEU A 63 -5.08 -10.07 -12.19
CA LEU A 63 -5.75 -8.84 -11.82
C LEU A 63 -6.36 -8.15 -13.04
N THR A 64 -7.51 -7.51 -12.84
CA THR A 64 -8.18 -6.69 -13.84
C THR A 64 -8.07 -5.20 -13.54
N GLU A 65 -7.86 -4.85 -12.27
CA GLU A 65 -7.80 -3.46 -11.81
C GLU A 65 -6.92 -3.32 -10.57
N VAL A 66 -6.18 -2.22 -10.50
CA VAL A 66 -5.49 -1.75 -9.29
C VAL A 66 -5.77 -0.28 -9.10
N VAL A 67 -6.18 0.12 -7.91
CA VAL A 67 -6.43 1.51 -7.52
C VAL A 67 -5.68 1.81 -6.23
N VAL A 68 -4.76 2.77 -6.29
CA VAL A 68 -4.04 3.24 -5.10
C VAL A 68 -4.75 4.44 -4.47
N GLN A 69 -4.66 4.57 -3.16
CA GLN A 69 -5.35 5.60 -2.36
C GLN A 69 -6.87 5.65 -2.65
N LYS A 70 -7.49 4.48 -2.70
CA LYS A 70 -8.94 4.39 -2.94
C LYS A 70 -9.70 4.95 -1.76
N ASP A 71 -10.47 6.01 -2.01
CA ASP A 71 -11.23 6.73 -0.99
C ASP A 71 -12.64 6.13 -0.87
N TYR A 72 -12.89 5.48 0.25
CA TYR A 72 -14.19 4.95 0.61
C TYR A 72 -14.91 5.92 1.55
N LYS A 73 -15.81 6.71 0.98
CA LYS A 73 -16.61 7.70 1.73
C LYS A 73 -17.67 7.03 2.58
N ASN A 74 -17.68 7.33 3.88
CA ASN A 74 -18.76 6.96 4.76
C ASN A 74 -19.51 8.24 5.20
N LEU A 75 -20.68 8.46 4.65
CA LEU A 75 -21.49 9.67 4.93
C LEU A 75 -22.02 9.73 6.37
N GLN A 76 -22.08 8.58 7.07
CA GLN A 76 -22.59 8.47 8.44
C GLN A 76 -21.51 8.21 9.48
N GLY A 77 -20.26 8.06 9.06
CA GLY A 77 -19.18 7.68 9.95
C GLY A 77 -17.80 7.99 9.39
N ARG A 78 -16.80 7.26 9.89
CA ARG A 78 -15.41 7.44 9.48
C ARG A 78 -15.19 6.90 8.05
N SER A 79 -14.75 7.75 7.14
CA SER A 79 -14.24 7.33 5.83
C SER A 79 -12.88 6.61 5.99
N ALA A 80 -12.51 5.80 5.02
CA ALA A 80 -11.19 5.18 4.94
C ALA A 80 -10.60 5.43 3.56
N VAL A 81 -9.29 5.67 3.53
CA VAL A 81 -8.49 5.63 2.31
C VAL A 81 -7.66 4.37 2.40
N LEU A 82 -7.83 3.46 1.44
CA LEU A 82 -7.10 2.20 1.35
C LEU A 82 -5.90 2.39 0.42
N ASP A 83 -4.74 1.88 0.85
CA ASP A 83 -3.47 2.17 0.20
C ASP A 83 -3.38 1.57 -1.20
N CYS A 84 -3.71 0.30 -1.36
CA CYS A 84 -3.73 -0.36 -2.66
C CYS A 84 -4.85 -1.40 -2.72
N VAL A 85 -5.87 -1.13 -3.54
CA VAL A 85 -7.00 -2.04 -3.76
C VAL A 85 -6.88 -2.66 -5.14
N ALA A 86 -6.83 -3.99 -5.20
CA ALA A 86 -6.77 -4.76 -6.43
C ALA A 86 -8.03 -5.61 -6.61
N VAL A 87 -8.42 -5.84 -7.85
CA VAL A 87 -9.58 -6.67 -8.21
C VAL A 87 -9.16 -7.67 -9.29
N ASN A 88 -9.56 -8.94 -9.15
CA ASN A 88 -9.32 -9.96 -10.16
C ASN A 88 -10.52 -10.19 -11.09
N GLY A 89 -10.35 -11.08 -12.08
CA GLY A 89 -11.40 -11.40 -13.05
C GLY A 89 -12.67 -12.05 -12.44
N ARG A 90 -12.60 -12.58 -11.21
CA ARG A 90 -13.74 -13.09 -10.44
C ARG A 90 -14.39 -12.04 -9.55
N LYS A 91 -13.93 -10.78 -9.62
CA LYS A 91 -14.33 -9.66 -8.77
C LYS A 91 -13.94 -9.81 -7.29
N GLU A 92 -13.02 -10.70 -6.96
CA GLU A 92 -12.43 -10.77 -5.63
C GLU A 92 -11.63 -9.52 -5.36
N ILE A 93 -11.72 -8.97 -4.15
CA ILE A 93 -11.11 -7.69 -3.76
C ILE A 93 -9.96 -7.95 -2.78
N TYR A 94 -8.82 -7.34 -3.06
CA TYR A 94 -7.62 -7.39 -2.24
C TYR A 94 -7.24 -5.97 -1.80
N ASP A 95 -7.12 -5.75 -0.50
CA ASP A 95 -6.62 -4.50 0.09
C ASP A 95 -5.23 -4.75 0.67
N ILE A 96 -4.21 -4.08 0.14
CA ILE A 96 -2.82 -4.22 0.58
C ILE A 96 -2.40 -2.94 1.30
N GLU A 97 -2.08 -3.08 2.57
CA GLU A 97 -1.63 -2.01 3.46
C GLU A 97 -0.24 -2.32 4.00
N VAL A 98 0.62 -1.31 4.08
CA VAL A 98 1.93 -1.42 4.71
C VAL A 98 1.96 -0.58 5.99
N GLN A 99 2.40 -1.16 7.09
CA GLN A 99 2.50 -0.48 8.37
C GLN A 99 3.87 -0.70 8.99
N GLN A 100 4.60 0.38 9.26
CA GLN A 100 5.90 0.31 9.92
C GLN A 100 5.76 -0.02 11.41
N GLU A 101 4.63 0.35 12.03
CA GLU A 101 4.37 0.14 13.45
C GLU A 101 3.11 -0.72 13.66
N LYS A 102 3.16 -1.65 14.61
CA LYS A 102 2.03 -2.49 15.03
C LYS A 102 0.78 -1.68 15.41
N ALA A 103 0.96 -0.51 15.99
CA ALA A 103 -0.14 0.37 16.40
C ALA A 103 -1.07 0.74 15.23
N GLY A 104 -0.54 0.80 13.99
CA GLY A 104 -1.30 1.02 12.77
C GLY A 104 -2.08 -0.20 12.26
N ALA A 105 -1.75 -1.41 12.73
CA ALA A 105 -2.28 -2.69 12.22
C ALA A 105 -3.21 -3.40 13.22
N GLY A 106 -3.92 -2.67 14.06
CA GLY A 106 -4.79 -3.27 15.08
C GLY A 106 -6.01 -4.00 14.49
N PRO A 107 -6.46 -5.15 15.09
CA PRO A 107 -7.53 -6.01 14.54
C PRO A 107 -8.84 -5.27 14.23
N LYS A 108 -9.17 -4.24 15.03
CA LYS A 108 -10.39 -3.43 14.80
C LYS A 108 -10.29 -2.58 13.54
N ARG A 109 -9.08 -2.12 13.16
CA ARG A 109 -8.85 -1.37 11.92
C ARG A 109 -9.05 -2.27 10.71
N LEU A 110 -8.47 -3.48 10.72
CA LEU A 110 -8.60 -4.42 9.61
C LEU A 110 -10.06 -4.85 9.42
N ARG A 111 -10.76 -5.12 10.54
CA ARG A 111 -12.20 -5.40 10.49
C ARG A 111 -12.98 -4.22 9.89
N TYR A 112 -12.57 -2.98 10.17
CA TYR A 112 -13.21 -1.80 9.61
C TYR A 112 -12.95 -1.67 8.11
N HIS A 113 -11.71 -1.95 7.64
CA HIS A 113 -11.38 -2.01 6.22
C HIS A 113 -12.23 -3.05 5.49
N SER A 114 -12.33 -4.27 6.01
CA SER A 114 -13.21 -5.31 5.48
C SER A 114 -14.67 -4.83 5.38
N SER A 115 -15.19 -4.22 6.45
CA SER A 115 -16.59 -3.76 6.49
C SER A 115 -16.87 -2.60 5.51
N ILE A 116 -15.90 -1.70 5.28
CA ILE A 116 -16.11 -0.57 4.35
C ILE A 116 -15.99 -1.04 2.89
N ILE A 117 -15.18 -2.03 2.60
CA ILE A 117 -15.13 -2.70 1.29
C ILE A 117 -16.50 -3.33 1.01
N ASP A 118 -17.03 -4.12 1.94
CA ASP A 118 -18.33 -4.76 1.82
C ASP A 118 -19.47 -3.74 1.59
N ALA A 119 -19.47 -2.66 2.38
CA ALA A 119 -20.49 -1.61 2.28
C ALA A 119 -20.49 -0.86 0.93
N HIS A 120 -19.40 -0.91 0.18
CA HIS A 120 -19.27 -0.28 -1.13
C HIS A 120 -19.29 -1.28 -2.30
N SER A 121 -19.45 -2.55 -2.01
CA SER A 121 -19.43 -3.61 -3.03
C SER A 121 -20.81 -3.96 -3.59
N LEU A 122 -21.88 -3.57 -2.89
CA LEU A 122 -23.26 -3.80 -3.33
C LEU A 122 -24.01 -2.50 -3.53
N PHE A 123 -24.83 -2.44 -4.56
CA PHE A 123 -25.79 -1.35 -4.76
C PHE A 123 -27.10 -1.63 -4.02
N ALA A 124 -27.88 -0.58 -3.80
CA ALA A 124 -29.18 -0.71 -3.16
C ALA A 124 -30.10 -1.69 -3.92
N GLY A 125 -30.60 -2.70 -3.21
CA GLY A 125 -31.48 -3.73 -3.75
C GLY A 125 -30.76 -4.93 -4.37
N GLU A 126 -29.44 -4.98 -4.38
CA GLU A 126 -28.71 -6.18 -4.78
C GLU A 126 -28.78 -7.28 -3.72
N ASP A 127 -28.71 -8.53 -4.17
CA ASP A 127 -28.67 -9.69 -3.31
C ASP A 127 -27.31 -9.78 -2.59
N PHE A 128 -27.33 -10.11 -1.29
CA PHE A 128 -26.11 -10.30 -0.49
C PHE A 128 -25.20 -11.42 -1.01
N GLU A 129 -25.74 -12.41 -1.72
CA GLU A 129 -24.96 -13.48 -2.36
C GLU A 129 -24.02 -12.97 -3.47
N LYS A 130 -24.21 -11.73 -3.91
CA LYS A 130 -23.28 -11.06 -4.87
C LYS A 130 -22.09 -10.38 -4.18
N LEU A 131 -22.04 -10.37 -2.85
CA LEU A 131 -20.91 -9.79 -2.14
C LEU A 131 -19.63 -10.50 -2.54
N PRO A 132 -18.60 -9.79 -3.02
CA PRO A 132 -17.38 -10.41 -3.48
C PRO A 132 -16.58 -11.00 -2.31
N GLU A 133 -15.76 -12.00 -2.59
CA GLU A 133 -14.70 -12.41 -1.67
C GLU A 133 -13.72 -11.26 -1.45
N SER A 134 -13.34 -11.00 -0.20
CA SER A 134 -12.43 -9.92 0.15
C SER A 134 -11.29 -10.38 1.06
N LYS A 135 -10.08 -9.89 0.76
CA LYS A 135 -8.89 -10.13 1.58
C LYS A 135 -8.25 -8.80 1.96
N VAL A 136 -8.18 -8.54 3.26
CA VAL A 136 -7.49 -7.36 3.81
C VAL A 136 -6.12 -7.81 4.30
N ILE A 137 -5.07 -7.32 3.67
CA ILE A 137 -3.69 -7.76 3.83
C ILE A 137 -2.88 -6.62 4.46
N PHE A 138 -2.31 -6.87 5.64
CA PHE A 138 -1.41 -5.94 6.30
C PHE A 138 0.00 -6.51 6.35
N ILE A 139 0.93 -5.81 5.72
CA ILE A 139 2.37 -6.09 5.78
C ILE A 139 2.95 -5.21 6.88
N VAL A 140 3.43 -5.82 7.97
CA VAL A 140 3.81 -5.10 9.20
C VAL A 140 5.28 -5.35 9.50
N ASP A 141 6.05 -4.29 9.78
CA ASP A 141 7.46 -4.38 10.15
C ASP A 141 7.68 -4.67 11.65
N GLU A 142 6.78 -5.45 12.24
CA GLU A 142 6.81 -5.89 13.63
C GLU A 142 6.11 -7.23 13.80
N GLU A 143 6.38 -7.93 14.92
CA GLU A 143 5.62 -9.12 15.30
C GLU A 143 4.14 -8.76 15.57
N VAL A 144 3.24 -9.53 14.97
CA VAL A 144 1.80 -9.34 15.09
C VAL A 144 1.22 -10.36 16.04
N GLU A 145 0.35 -9.91 16.97
CA GLU A 145 -0.39 -10.76 17.93
C GLU A 145 0.51 -11.68 18.79
N ASN A 146 1.82 -11.32 18.93
CA ASN A 146 2.83 -12.13 19.62
C ASN A 146 3.08 -13.52 18.99
N GLU A 147 2.72 -13.69 17.73
CA GLU A 147 2.97 -14.90 16.96
C GLU A 147 4.26 -14.78 16.16
N VAL A 148 5.05 -15.84 16.18
CA VAL A 148 6.33 -15.94 15.44
C VAL A 148 6.08 -16.62 14.10
N ALA A 149 5.00 -16.27 13.41
CA ALA A 149 4.69 -16.79 12.08
C ALA A 149 4.95 -15.75 10.99
N PRO A 150 5.44 -16.14 9.80
CA PRO A 150 5.67 -15.22 8.69
C PRO A 150 4.35 -14.66 8.13
N ILE A 151 3.27 -15.44 8.23
CA ILE A 151 1.94 -15.08 7.76
C ILE A 151 0.88 -15.64 8.70
N LEU A 152 -0.16 -14.86 8.97
CA LEU A 152 -1.32 -15.27 9.76
C LEU A 152 -2.59 -15.07 8.94
N HIS A 153 -3.34 -16.14 8.74
CA HIS A 153 -4.65 -16.14 8.09
C HIS A 153 -5.74 -16.15 9.14
N ILE A 154 -6.57 -15.11 9.16
CA ILE A 154 -7.63 -14.93 10.16
C ILE A 154 -8.98 -15.02 9.46
N LYS A 155 -9.72 -16.06 9.82
CA LYS A 155 -11.07 -16.38 9.32
C LYS A 155 -12.05 -16.58 10.47
N ARG A 156 -13.33 -16.47 10.16
CA ARG A 156 -14.40 -16.78 11.12
C ARG A 156 -14.66 -18.28 11.16
N THR A 157 -14.82 -18.81 12.37
CA THR A 157 -15.13 -20.23 12.60
C THR A 157 -16.38 -20.40 13.45
N VAL A 158 -17.11 -21.47 13.22
CA VAL A 158 -18.22 -21.89 14.07
C VAL A 158 -17.64 -22.50 15.35
N ARG A 159 -17.80 -21.83 16.48
CA ARG A 159 -17.18 -22.20 17.76
C ARG A 159 -17.47 -23.63 18.18
N GLU A 160 -18.71 -24.10 18.01
CA GLU A 160 -19.18 -25.39 18.46
C GLU A 160 -18.60 -26.56 17.67
N THR A 161 -18.19 -26.31 16.43
CA THR A 161 -17.74 -27.38 15.51
C THR A 161 -16.30 -27.20 15.02
N GLY A 162 -15.69 -26.02 15.24
CA GLY A 162 -14.40 -25.64 14.67
C GLY A 162 -14.42 -25.46 13.14
N ARG A 163 -15.59 -25.58 12.51
CA ARG A 163 -15.74 -25.48 11.05
C ARG A 163 -15.56 -24.03 10.60
N ASP A 164 -14.89 -23.83 9.47
CA ASP A 164 -14.85 -22.54 8.79
C ASP A 164 -16.29 -22.05 8.48
N TYR A 165 -16.58 -20.79 8.83
CA TYR A 165 -17.87 -20.16 8.56
C TYR A 165 -18.05 -19.87 7.06
N ASN A 166 -16.93 -19.72 6.34
CA ASN A 166 -16.86 -19.56 4.88
C ASN A 166 -17.69 -18.37 4.33
N ASP A 167 -17.60 -17.24 5.02
CA ASP A 167 -18.25 -15.98 4.62
C ASP A 167 -17.47 -15.20 3.56
N LYS A 168 -16.39 -15.80 3.02
CA LYS A 168 -15.56 -15.24 1.95
C LYS A 168 -14.81 -13.95 2.31
N SER A 169 -14.66 -13.66 3.61
CA SER A 169 -13.87 -12.55 4.12
C SER A 169 -12.68 -13.06 4.91
N GLU A 170 -11.48 -12.60 4.56
CA GLU A 170 -10.23 -13.00 5.20
C GLU A 170 -9.38 -11.80 5.56
N ILE A 171 -8.71 -11.85 6.71
CA ILE A 171 -7.69 -10.90 7.11
C ILE A 171 -6.35 -11.64 7.11
N ILE A 172 -5.34 -11.05 6.47
CA ILE A 172 -3.99 -11.61 6.38
C ILE A 172 -3.01 -10.64 6.99
N TYR A 173 -2.23 -11.11 7.98
CA TYR A 173 -1.06 -10.39 8.47
C TYR A 173 0.20 -11.03 7.95
N ILE A 174 1.15 -10.19 7.53
CA ILE A 174 2.48 -10.62 7.10
C ILE A 174 3.50 -9.92 7.98
N ASN A 175 4.36 -10.70 8.62
CA ASN A 175 5.51 -10.20 9.36
C ASN A 175 6.66 -9.93 8.39
N ALA A 176 6.87 -8.66 8.05
CA ALA A 176 7.89 -8.27 7.07
C ALA A 176 9.34 -8.48 7.56
N ARG A 177 9.55 -8.71 8.86
CA ARG A 177 10.90 -8.97 9.43
C ARG A 177 11.36 -10.42 9.27
N MET A 178 10.44 -11.34 8.97
CA MET A 178 10.78 -12.74 8.81
C MET A 178 11.62 -12.95 7.54
N LYS A 179 12.78 -13.55 7.71
CA LYS A 179 13.76 -13.81 6.65
C LYS A 179 13.89 -15.30 6.39
N GLU A 180 12.84 -15.91 5.91
CA GLU A 180 12.83 -17.30 5.51
C GLU A 180 13.28 -17.47 4.05
N ASN A 181 13.85 -18.61 3.71
CA ASN A 181 14.18 -18.92 2.32
C ASN A 181 12.94 -19.50 1.58
N THR A 182 11.88 -18.73 1.57
CA THR A 182 10.60 -18.99 0.89
C THR A 182 10.32 -17.86 -0.11
N ASP A 183 9.32 -18.02 -0.97
CA ASP A 183 8.92 -16.96 -1.87
C ASP A 183 8.41 -15.73 -1.11
N LEU A 184 7.66 -15.94 -0.02
CA LEU A 184 7.24 -14.86 0.88
C LEU A 184 8.43 -14.18 1.55
N GLY A 185 9.42 -14.94 2.04
CA GLY A 185 10.63 -14.38 2.65
C GLY A 185 11.45 -13.55 1.66
N ARG A 186 11.56 -14.00 0.39
CA ARG A 186 12.18 -13.22 -0.69
C ARG A 186 11.38 -11.95 -1.02
N LEU A 187 10.06 -12.03 -1.03
CA LEU A 187 9.21 -10.87 -1.21
C LEU A 187 9.41 -9.85 -0.06
N MET A 188 9.43 -10.29 1.19
CA MET A 188 9.67 -9.40 2.34
C MET A 188 11.09 -8.81 2.32
N HIS A 189 12.09 -9.55 1.84
CA HIS A 189 13.40 -8.98 1.56
C HIS A 189 13.30 -7.84 0.54
N ASP A 190 12.60 -8.03 -0.57
CA ASP A 190 12.43 -7.02 -1.61
C ASP A 190 11.71 -5.76 -1.08
N PHE A 191 10.77 -5.94 -0.14
CA PHE A 191 10.10 -4.81 0.53
C PHE A 191 11.05 -3.92 1.33
N HIS A 192 12.20 -4.45 1.77
CA HIS A 192 13.23 -3.71 2.51
C HIS A 192 14.39 -3.23 1.64
N CYS A 193 14.46 -3.63 0.38
CA CYS A 193 15.53 -3.20 -0.50
C CYS A 193 15.42 -1.72 -0.85
N THR A 194 16.54 -1.01 -0.72
CA THR A 194 16.68 0.37 -1.22
C THR A 194 17.07 0.43 -2.68
N LYS A 195 17.73 -0.63 -3.19
CA LYS A 195 18.24 -0.71 -4.56
C LYS A 195 17.56 -1.84 -5.33
N ALA A 196 17.27 -1.57 -6.60
CA ALA A 196 16.69 -2.56 -7.50
C ALA A 196 17.60 -3.78 -7.74
N GLU A 197 18.92 -3.59 -7.74
CA GLU A 197 19.90 -4.65 -7.97
C GLU A 197 19.96 -5.70 -6.86
N ASP A 198 19.52 -5.33 -5.65
CA ASP A 198 19.50 -6.22 -4.48
C ASP A 198 18.20 -7.06 -4.40
N MET A 199 17.21 -6.80 -5.26
CA MET A 199 15.91 -7.45 -5.24
C MET A 199 15.92 -8.80 -5.96
N TYR A 200 15.18 -9.76 -5.42
CA TYR A 200 14.95 -11.07 -6.05
C TYR A 200 13.95 -11.00 -7.21
N SER A 201 12.87 -10.23 -7.05
CA SER A 201 11.84 -10.08 -8.07
C SER A 201 12.26 -9.12 -9.17
N LYS A 202 12.36 -9.63 -10.40
CA LYS A 202 12.66 -8.79 -11.58
C LYS A 202 11.56 -7.77 -11.87
N VAL A 203 10.30 -8.13 -11.62
CA VAL A 203 9.14 -7.25 -11.85
C VAL A 203 9.20 -6.04 -10.92
N LEU A 204 9.37 -6.28 -9.61
CA LEU A 204 9.50 -5.21 -8.62
C LEU A 204 10.78 -4.40 -8.84
N ALA A 205 11.93 -5.08 -9.09
CA ALA A 205 13.21 -4.42 -9.34
C ALA A 205 13.14 -3.45 -10.52
N GLU A 206 12.50 -3.83 -11.63
CA GLU A 206 12.36 -2.95 -12.78
C GLU A 206 11.53 -1.71 -12.45
N ARG A 207 10.43 -1.88 -11.72
CA ARG A 207 9.62 -0.73 -11.29
C ARG A 207 10.36 0.18 -10.30
N VAL A 208 11.07 -0.39 -9.33
CA VAL A 208 11.91 0.35 -8.38
C VAL A 208 13.00 1.13 -9.12
N ARG A 209 13.65 0.51 -10.12
CA ARG A 209 14.63 1.17 -10.98
C ARG A 209 14.04 2.36 -11.71
N VAL A 210 12.88 2.19 -12.33
CA VAL A 210 12.17 3.30 -12.99
C VAL A 210 11.92 4.46 -12.03
N LEU A 211 11.41 4.20 -10.83
CA LEU A 211 11.07 5.25 -9.86
C LEU A 211 12.27 5.96 -9.25
N LYS A 212 13.42 5.27 -9.13
CA LYS A 212 14.60 5.81 -8.43
C LYS A 212 15.72 6.29 -9.37
N GLU A 213 15.84 5.72 -10.56
CA GLU A 213 16.99 5.93 -11.44
C GLU A 213 16.64 6.70 -12.71
N THR A 214 15.35 6.77 -13.10
CA THR A 214 14.95 7.60 -14.23
C THR A 214 14.57 9.01 -13.79
N GLN A 215 14.82 10.00 -14.63
CA GLN A 215 14.43 11.38 -14.36
C GLN A 215 12.92 11.49 -14.13
N GLU A 216 12.10 10.86 -14.95
CA GLU A 216 10.64 10.87 -14.84
C GLU A 216 10.16 10.25 -13.52
N GLY A 217 10.72 9.10 -13.15
CA GLY A 217 10.37 8.40 -11.90
C GLY A 217 10.71 9.22 -10.67
N VAL A 218 11.91 9.80 -10.61
CA VAL A 218 12.35 10.67 -9.51
C VAL A 218 11.46 11.92 -9.44
N GLU A 219 11.10 12.52 -10.58
CA GLU A 219 10.16 13.66 -10.59
C GLU A 219 8.78 13.30 -10.05
N ILE A 220 8.25 12.11 -10.37
CA ILE A 220 6.99 11.60 -9.82
C ILE A 220 7.09 11.50 -8.30
N MET A 221 8.13 10.87 -7.79
CA MET A 221 8.34 10.68 -6.35
C MET A 221 8.53 12.01 -5.62
N CYS A 222 9.29 12.94 -6.18
CA CYS A 222 9.46 14.28 -5.61
C CYS A 222 8.12 15.06 -5.54
N LYS A 223 7.27 14.93 -6.54
CA LYS A 223 5.92 15.53 -6.53
C LYS A 223 5.02 14.92 -5.47
N GLU A 224 5.08 13.60 -5.26
CA GLU A 224 4.33 12.94 -4.18
C GLU A 224 4.80 13.41 -2.80
N MET A 225 6.11 13.53 -2.57
CA MET A 225 6.66 14.09 -1.34
C MET A 225 6.22 15.55 -1.12
N ASP A 226 6.19 16.35 -2.18
CA ASP A 226 5.76 17.75 -2.10
C ASP A 226 4.28 17.88 -1.73
N LYS A 227 3.42 16.98 -2.22
CA LYS A 227 2.01 16.92 -1.82
C LYS A 227 1.87 16.64 -0.32
N ILE A 228 2.62 15.66 0.22
CA ILE A 228 2.61 15.31 1.64
C ILE A 228 3.10 16.50 2.47
N TYR A 229 4.21 17.13 2.09
CA TYR A 229 4.75 18.28 2.76
C TYR A 229 3.75 19.44 2.82
N ASN A 230 3.12 19.78 1.70
CA ASN A 230 2.12 20.82 1.64
C ASN A 230 0.89 20.48 2.49
N CYS A 231 0.42 19.23 2.48
CA CYS A 231 -0.68 18.79 3.34
C CYS A 231 -0.35 19.01 4.82
N LEU A 232 0.85 18.64 5.27
CA LEU A 232 1.30 18.83 6.65
C LEU A 232 1.38 20.33 7.03
N LEU A 233 1.83 21.20 6.13
CA LEU A 233 1.87 22.64 6.38
C LEU A 233 0.49 23.25 6.60
N TYR A 234 -0.51 22.79 5.85
CA TYR A 234 -1.89 23.32 5.96
C TYR A 234 -2.68 22.70 7.12
N THR A 235 -2.30 21.52 7.59
CA THR A 235 -2.97 20.83 8.70
C THR A 235 -2.32 21.07 10.06
N SER A 236 -1.08 21.58 10.08
CA SER A 236 -0.43 21.97 11.34
C SER A 236 -1.13 23.19 11.94
N PRO A 237 -1.54 23.16 13.22
CA PRO A 237 -2.08 24.34 13.88
C PRO A 237 -1.04 25.46 13.85
N SER A 238 -1.45 26.65 13.38
CA SER A 238 -0.61 27.84 13.41
C SER A 238 -0.09 28.04 14.85
N PRO A 239 1.22 28.25 15.05
CA PRO A 239 1.73 28.58 16.37
C PRO A 239 1.04 29.85 16.84
N ARG A 240 0.37 29.80 18.01
CA ARG A 240 -0.21 30.94 18.71
C ARG A 240 0.88 31.72 19.39
#